data_a31d16cff28f926c693355d9736ebb00
#
_entry.id   a31d16cff28f926c693355d9736ebb00
#
_cell.length_a   1.000
_cell.length_b   1.000
_cell.length_c   1.000
_cell.angle_alpha   90.00
_cell.angle_beta   90.00
_cell.angle_gamma   90.00
#
_symmetry.space_group_name_H-M   'P 1'
#
loop_
_entity.id
_entity.type
_entity.pdbx_description
1 polymer ?
#
loop_
_entity_poly.entity_id
_entity_poly.type
_entity_poly.pdbx_seq_one_letter_code
_entity_poly.pdbx_strand_id
1 'polypeptide(L)'
;DGGARSASVKALTRARCAVVPADALRALVRSEPDFAEHTILGLIARLRTLSQSTRRLATHQVRERVFALLDDAAVDEGNVRAIARPLTQQEIANRVGASREMVNHVLRDLRTAGHIMRDDGDRLLILKPLPAAR
;
A
#
# COMPACT_ATOMS: atom_id res chain seq x y z
N ASP A 1 18.97 18.79 13.18
CA ASP A 1 19.75 17.63 13.51
C ASP A 1 21.23 17.74 13.05
N GLY A 2 21.62 18.73 12.29
CA GLY A 2 22.99 18.92 11.80
C GLY A 2 23.39 17.95 10.66
N GLY A 3 22.49 17.11 10.20
CA GLY A 3 22.71 16.18 9.09
C GLY A 3 22.64 16.85 7.71
N ALA A 4 23.15 16.16 6.68
CA ALA A 4 23.01 16.58 5.31
C ALA A 4 21.52 16.67 4.89
N ARG A 5 21.20 17.55 3.94
CA ARG A 5 19.85 17.69 3.41
C ARG A 5 19.43 16.40 2.70
N SER A 6 18.28 15.84 3.09
CA SER A 6 17.73 14.61 2.49
C SER A 6 17.07 14.87 1.13
N ALA A 7 16.76 16.13 0.79
CA ALA A 7 16.12 16.51 -0.47
C ALA A 7 16.50 17.92 -0.89
N SER A 8 16.42 18.18 -2.21
CA SER A 8 16.54 19.51 -2.80
C SER A 8 15.17 20.15 -2.93
N VAL A 9 15.08 21.46 -2.74
CA VAL A 9 13.88 22.25 -2.97
C VAL A 9 14.16 23.27 -4.06
N LYS A 10 13.28 23.32 -5.08
CA LYS A 10 13.38 24.24 -6.21
C LYS A 10 12.11 25.08 -6.31
N ALA A 11 12.23 26.39 -6.36
CA ALA A 11 11.09 27.27 -6.66
C ALA A 11 10.72 27.13 -8.15
N LEU A 12 9.45 26.84 -8.44
CA LEU A 12 8.93 26.79 -9.81
C LEU A 12 8.46 28.15 -10.31
N THR A 13 8.14 29.05 -9.40
CA THR A 13 7.75 30.42 -9.68
C THR A 13 8.50 31.37 -8.73
N ARG A 14 8.39 32.68 -8.97
CA ARG A 14 8.99 33.69 -8.07
C ARG A 14 8.42 33.53 -6.66
N ALA A 15 9.27 33.29 -5.66
CA ALA A 15 8.90 33.09 -4.27
C ALA A 15 9.71 33.98 -3.34
N ARG A 16 9.10 34.37 -2.22
CA ARG A 16 9.77 34.99 -1.07
C ARG A 16 9.88 33.95 0.03
N CYS A 17 11.06 33.76 0.57
CA CYS A 17 11.32 32.79 1.64
C CYS A 17 11.95 33.53 2.83
N ALA A 18 11.52 33.11 4.03
CA ALA A 18 12.22 33.45 5.26
C ALA A 18 13.20 32.34 5.62
N VAL A 19 14.43 32.72 5.96
CA VAL A 19 15.42 31.75 6.46
C VAL A 19 15.33 31.74 7.99
N VAL A 20 15.03 30.58 8.54
CA VAL A 20 14.98 30.35 9.98
C VAL A 20 16.19 29.49 10.36
N PRO A 21 17.16 30.03 11.13
CA PRO A 21 18.28 29.24 11.65
C PRO A 21 17.82 28.13 12.58
N ALA A 22 18.58 27.03 12.64
CA ALA A 22 18.21 25.86 13.44
C ALA A 22 18.15 26.15 14.94
N ASP A 23 19.02 26.99 15.45
CA ASP A 23 19.05 27.44 16.84
C ASP A 23 17.85 28.33 17.20
N ALA A 24 17.45 29.25 16.32
CA ALA A 24 16.22 30.02 16.48
C ALA A 24 14.98 29.12 16.51
N LEU A 25 14.90 28.11 15.65
CA LEU A 25 13.83 27.13 15.68
C LEU A 25 13.84 26.32 16.98
N ARG A 26 15.00 25.88 17.46
CA ARG A 26 15.14 25.16 18.73
C ARG A 26 14.73 26.02 19.94
N ALA A 27 15.10 27.29 19.92
CA ALA A 27 14.70 28.25 20.95
C ALA A 27 13.16 28.38 20.99
N LEU A 28 12.53 28.56 19.83
CA LEU A 28 11.08 28.69 19.69
C LEU A 28 10.34 27.45 20.20
N VAL A 29 10.81 26.24 19.83
CA VAL A 29 10.23 24.97 20.32
C VAL A 29 10.33 24.86 21.86
N ARG A 30 11.35 25.44 22.49
CA ARG A 30 11.53 25.39 23.95
C ARG A 30 10.73 26.46 24.70
N SER A 31 10.56 27.64 24.10
CA SER A 31 9.90 28.77 24.76
C SER A 31 8.39 28.82 24.55
N GLU A 32 7.91 28.24 23.42
CA GLU A 32 6.51 28.32 22.99
C GLU A 32 5.89 26.93 22.93
N PRO A 33 5.18 26.46 23.99
CA PRO A 33 4.55 25.14 24.04
C PRO A 33 3.55 24.90 22.90
N ASP A 34 2.74 25.90 22.55
CA ASP A 34 1.73 25.80 21.49
C ASP A 34 2.39 25.59 20.11
N PHE A 35 3.55 26.23 19.87
CA PHE A 35 4.32 26.01 18.65
C PHE A 35 4.91 24.59 18.60
N ALA A 36 5.40 24.11 19.74
CA ALA A 36 5.92 22.74 19.85
C ALA A 36 4.82 21.71 19.60
N GLU A 37 3.65 21.88 20.21
CA GLU A 37 2.48 21.00 20.00
C GLU A 37 2.04 21.01 18.52
N HIS A 38 1.87 22.18 17.92
CA HIS A 38 1.52 22.31 16.50
C HIS A 38 2.51 21.60 15.58
N THR A 39 3.80 21.75 15.89
CA THR A 39 4.87 21.09 15.13
C THR A 39 4.79 19.57 15.23
N ILE A 40 4.56 19.04 16.44
CA ILE A 40 4.40 17.59 16.69
C ILE A 40 3.19 17.05 15.93
N LEU A 41 2.03 17.71 16.04
CA LEU A 41 0.82 17.30 15.33
C LEU A 41 1.02 17.30 13.81
N GLY A 42 1.72 18.30 13.28
CA GLY A 42 2.09 18.37 11.85
C GLY A 42 2.99 17.21 11.42
N LEU A 43 3.98 16.84 12.22
CA LEU A 43 4.86 15.70 11.97
C LEU A 43 4.10 14.37 12.04
N ILE A 44 3.19 14.20 12.99
CA ILE A 44 2.32 13.01 13.11
C ILE A 44 1.45 12.88 11.85
N ALA A 45 0.85 13.96 11.37
CA ALA A 45 0.05 13.95 10.14
C ALA A 45 0.89 13.51 8.92
N ARG A 46 2.10 14.05 8.77
CA ARG A 46 3.03 13.66 7.69
C ARG A 46 3.45 12.20 7.79
N LEU A 47 3.74 11.72 8.99
CA LEU A 47 4.10 10.32 9.23
C LEU A 47 2.96 9.37 8.83
N ARG A 48 1.71 9.71 9.18
CA ARG A 48 0.53 8.94 8.77
C ARG A 48 0.39 8.89 7.25
N THR A 49 0.57 10.02 6.56
CA THR A 49 0.52 10.09 5.09
C THR A 49 1.61 9.22 4.44
N LEU A 50 2.84 9.29 4.93
CA LEU A 50 3.95 8.46 4.43
C LEU A 50 3.67 6.97 4.66
N SER A 51 3.21 6.58 5.84
CA SER A 51 2.85 5.19 6.16
C SER A 51 1.74 4.66 5.24
N GLN A 52 0.73 5.48 4.94
CA GLN A 52 -0.33 5.10 4.00
C GLN A 52 0.19 4.94 2.57
N SER A 53 1.07 5.83 2.12
CA SER A 53 1.67 5.74 0.79
C SER A 53 2.54 4.48 0.64
N THR A 54 3.35 4.16 1.64
CA THR A 54 4.16 2.93 1.65
C THR A 54 3.28 1.68 1.63
N ARG A 55 2.19 1.66 2.41
CA ARG A 55 1.22 0.55 2.37
C ARG A 55 0.58 0.39 1.00
N ARG A 56 0.18 1.49 0.32
CA ARG A 56 -0.41 1.43 -1.02
C ARG A 56 0.55 0.83 -2.04
N LEU A 57 1.81 1.26 -2.05
CA LEU A 57 2.85 0.71 -2.93
C LEU A 57 3.09 -0.78 -2.67
N ALA A 58 3.22 -1.18 -1.41
CA ALA A 58 3.39 -2.58 -1.05
C ALA A 58 2.18 -3.42 -1.45
N THR A 59 0.96 -2.92 -1.26
CA THR A 59 -0.28 -3.62 -1.65
C THR A 59 -0.38 -3.76 -3.17
N HIS A 60 0.03 -2.76 -3.94
CA HIS A 60 0.02 -2.83 -5.41
C HIS A 60 0.90 -3.98 -5.91
N GLN A 61 2.14 -4.06 -5.45
CA GLN A 61 3.06 -5.16 -5.82
C GLN A 61 2.54 -6.54 -5.39
N VAL A 62 1.88 -6.64 -4.23
CA VAL A 62 1.25 -7.88 -3.79
C VAL A 62 0.06 -8.26 -4.67
N ARG A 63 -0.76 -7.29 -5.09
CA ARG A 63 -1.87 -7.53 -6.03
C ARG A 63 -1.38 -8.17 -7.32
N GLU A 64 -0.35 -7.61 -7.94
CA GLU A 64 0.23 -8.13 -9.18
C GLU A 64 0.67 -9.58 -9.02
N ARG A 65 1.41 -9.89 -7.94
CA ARG A 65 1.87 -11.25 -7.67
C ARG A 65 0.72 -12.21 -7.39
N VAL A 66 -0.31 -11.77 -6.67
CA VAL A 66 -1.51 -12.58 -6.43
C VAL A 66 -2.25 -12.84 -7.75
N PHE A 67 -2.42 -11.85 -8.61
CA PHE A 67 -3.08 -12.02 -9.90
C PHE A 67 -2.32 -13.00 -10.79
N ALA A 68 -1.00 -12.82 -10.92
CA ALA A 68 -0.16 -13.75 -11.68
C ALA A 68 -0.28 -15.19 -11.13
N LEU A 69 -0.21 -15.37 -9.81
CA LEU A 69 -0.37 -16.69 -9.20
C LEU A 69 -1.73 -17.32 -9.50
N LEU A 70 -2.81 -16.53 -9.43
CA LEU A 70 -4.16 -17.04 -9.70
C LEU A 70 -4.34 -17.38 -11.20
N ASP A 71 -3.80 -16.53 -12.10
CA ASP A 71 -3.86 -16.79 -13.53
C ASP A 71 -3.05 -18.03 -13.92
N ASP A 72 -1.85 -18.21 -13.38
CA ASP A 72 -0.99 -19.38 -13.64
C ASP A 72 -1.58 -20.69 -13.08
N ALA A 73 -2.30 -20.61 -11.95
CA ALA A 73 -2.87 -21.78 -11.31
C ALA A 73 -4.26 -22.18 -11.83
N ALA A 74 -4.90 -21.33 -12.62
CA ALA A 74 -6.24 -21.55 -13.10
C ALA A 74 -6.26 -22.36 -14.39
N VAL A 75 -7.15 -23.33 -14.46
CA VAL A 75 -7.42 -24.21 -15.63
C VAL A 75 -8.80 -23.88 -16.16
N ASP A 76 -8.98 -23.92 -17.48
CA ASP A 76 -10.27 -23.68 -18.12
C ASP A 76 -11.22 -24.86 -17.87
N GLU A 77 -12.35 -24.57 -17.25
CA GLU A 77 -13.46 -25.51 -17.01
C GLU A 77 -14.73 -25.00 -17.74
N GLY A 78 -14.69 -24.95 -19.06
CA GLY A 78 -15.80 -24.47 -19.89
C GLY A 78 -15.97 -22.95 -19.83
N ASN A 79 -17.00 -22.45 -19.15
CA ASN A 79 -17.29 -21.01 -19.09
C ASN A 79 -16.58 -20.26 -17.97
N VAL A 80 -15.84 -20.97 -17.12
CA VAL A 80 -15.08 -20.39 -16.00
C VAL A 80 -13.69 -20.98 -15.93
N ARG A 81 -12.78 -20.24 -15.34
CA ARG A 81 -11.46 -20.75 -14.97
C ARG A 81 -11.46 -21.11 -13.50
N ALA A 82 -11.00 -22.30 -13.17
CA ALA A 82 -10.99 -22.79 -11.79
C ALA A 82 -9.58 -23.16 -11.32
N ILE A 83 -9.28 -22.93 -10.07
CA ILE A 83 -8.06 -23.43 -9.45
C ILE A 83 -8.34 -24.87 -8.99
N ALA A 84 -7.63 -25.83 -9.56
CA ALA A 84 -7.92 -27.27 -9.44
C ALA A 84 -8.02 -27.79 -7.99
N ARG A 85 -7.34 -27.14 -7.04
CA ARG A 85 -7.43 -27.49 -5.61
C ARG A 85 -7.69 -26.25 -4.75
N PRO A 86 -8.36 -26.38 -3.60
CA PRO A 86 -8.51 -25.28 -2.67
C PRO A 86 -7.15 -24.68 -2.29
N LEU A 87 -7.03 -23.35 -2.35
CA LEU A 87 -5.88 -22.59 -1.89
C LEU A 87 -6.28 -21.76 -0.69
N THR A 88 -5.57 -21.96 0.42
CA THR A 88 -5.74 -21.12 1.60
C THR A 88 -5.06 -19.77 1.41
N GLN A 89 -5.54 -18.74 2.11
CA GLN A 89 -4.89 -17.42 2.11
C GLN A 89 -3.43 -17.48 2.55
N GLN A 90 -3.10 -18.40 3.46
CA GLN A 90 -1.74 -18.59 3.94
C GLN A 90 -0.83 -19.21 2.87
N GLU A 91 -1.33 -20.17 2.10
CA GLU A 91 -0.56 -20.74 0.97
C GLU A 91 -0.29 -19.70 -0.11
N ILE A 92 -1.29 -18.88 -0.45
CA ILE A 92 -1.12 -17.78 -1.39
C ILE A 92 -0.08 -16.81 -0.85
N ALA A 93 -0.20 -16.39 0.42
CA ALA A 93 0.73 -15.47 1.07
C ALA A 93 2.18 -15.97 1.04
N ASN A 94 2.39 -17.24 1.35
CA ASN A 94 3.72 -17.86 1.31
C ASN A 94 4.31 -17.87 -0.11
N ARG A 95 3.49 -18.14 -1.14
CA ARG A 95 3.93 -18.19 -2.55
C ARG A 95 4.26 -16.81 -3.11
N VAL A 96 3.46 -15.79 -2.74
CA VAL A 96 3.67 -14.44 -3.25
C VAL A 96 4.60 -13.59 -2.37
N GLY A 97 5.11 -14.13 -1.25
CA GLY A 97 5.99 -13.40 -0.33
C GLY A 97 5.27 -12.19 0.31
N ALA A 98 4.08 -12.40 0.85
CA ALA A 98 3.27 -11.36 1.47
C ALA A 98 2.67 -11.83 2.79
N SER A 99 2.07 -10.91 3.57
CA SER A 99 1.32 -11.30 4.76
C SER A 99 -0.06 -11.86 4.37
N ARG A 100 -0.62 -12.73 5.22
CA ARG A 100 -1.96 -13.28 5.05
C ARG A 100 -3.02 -12.17 4.96
N GLU A 101 -2.85 -11.11 5.75
CA GLU A 101 -3.75 -9.95 5.79
C GLU A 101 -3.77 -9.20 4.46
N MET A 102 -2.60 -9.01 3.83
CA MET A 102 -2.50 -8.36 2.52
C MET A 102 -3.19 -9.20 1.44
N VAL A 103 -2.96 -10.52 1.44
CA VAL A 103 -3.63 -11.44 0.52
C VAL A 103 -5.14 -11.44 0.74
N ASN A 104 -5.59 -11.50 2.00
CA ASN A 104 -7.02 -11.43 2.33
C ASN A 104 -7.67 -10.15 1.78
N HIS A 105 -6.98 -9.01 1.90
CA HIS A 105 -7.45 -7.74 1.35
C HIS A 105 -7.62 -7.81 -0.17
N VAL A 106 -6.61 -8.31 -0.89
CA VAL A 106 -6.66 -8.45 -2.35
C VAL A 106 -7.78 -9.40 -2.80
N LEU A 107 -7.91 -10.57 -2.15
CA LEU A 107 -8.96 -11.54 -2.50
C LEU A 107 -10.37 -11.01 -2.19
N ARG A 108 -10.52 -10.23 -1.11
CA ARG A 108 -11.79 -9.58 -0.78
C ARG A 108 -12.17 -8.55 -1.85
N ASP A 109 -11.22 -7.73 -2.30
CA ASP A 109 -11.47 -6.74 -3.36
C ASP A 109 -11.89 -7.43 -4.66
N LEU A 110 -11.20 -8.50 -5.07
CA LEU A 110 -11.55 -9.28 -6.26
C LEU A 110 -12.94 -9.90 -6.15
N ARG A 111 -13.30 -10.40 -4.97
CA ARG A 111 -14.63 -10.98 -4.72
C ARG A 111 -15.72 -9.92 -4.77
N THR A 112 -15.50 -8.77 -4.13
CA THR A 112 -16.44 -7.64 -4.14
C THR A 112 -16.65 -7.08 -5.55
N ALA A 113 -15.61 -7.08 -6.37
CA ALA A 113 -15.68 -6.68 -7.78
C ALA A 113 -16.26 -7.77 -8.70
N GLY A 114 -16.54 -8.97 -8.18
CA GLY A 114 -17.10 -10.09 -8.93
C GLY A 114 -16.14 -10.74 -9.92
N HIS A 115 -14.82 -10.63 -9.70
CA HIS A 115 -13.81 -11.32 -10.50
C HIS A 115 -13.63 -12.77 -10.08
N ILE A 116 -13.77 -13.05 -8.79
CA ILE A 116 -13.61 -14.39 -8.24
C ILE A 116 -14.76 -14.77 -7.31
N MET A 117 -15.02 -16.06 -7.19
CA MET A 117 -15.88 -16.65 -6.15
C MET A 117 -15.26 -17.95 -5.64
N ARG A 118 -15.87 -18.54 -4.59
CA ARG A 118 -15.58 -19.92 -4.18
C ARG A 118 -16.77 -20.80 -4.52
N ASP A 119 -16.48 -22.00 -4.99
CA ASP A 119 -17.49 -23.04 -5.19
C ASP A 119 -17.79 -23.80 -3.88
N ASP A 120 -18.69 -24.76 -3.96
CA ASP A 120 -19.09 -25.61 -2.81
C ASP A 120 -17.92 -26.46 -2.27
N GLY A 121 -16.89 -26.70 -3.08
CA GLY A 121 -15.65 -27.39 -2.69
C GLY A 121 -14.55 -26.45 -2.18
N ASP A 122 -14.86 -25.17 -1.93
CA ASP A 122 -13.92 -24.14 -1.48
C ASP A 122 -12.81 -23.83 -2.49
N ARG A 123 -12.95 -24.23 -3.78
CA ARG A 123 -12.04 -23.88 -4.86
C ARG A 123 -12.30 -22.43 -5.31
N LEU A 124 -11.26 -21.75 -5.74
CA LEU A 124 -11.40 -20.42 -6.33
C LEU A 124 -11.77 -20.55 -7.81
N LEU A 125 -12.87 -19.89 -8.19
CA LEU A 125 -13.31 -19.71 -9.56
C LEU A 125 -13.01 -18.29 -10.01
N ILE A 126 -12.48 -18.14 -11.23
CA ILE A 126 -12.26 -16.86 -11.89
C ILE A 126 -13.38 -16.64 -12.90
N LEU A 127 -14.29 -15.71 -12.59
CA LEU A 127 -15.49 -15.44 -13.38
C LEU A 127 -15.28 -14.41 -14.47
N LYS A 128 -14.29 -13.50 -14.26
CA LYS A 128 -13.93 -12.43 -15.18
C LYS A 128 -12.42 -12.29 -15.21
N PRO A 129 -11.84 -11.81 -16.33
CA PRO A 129 -10.41 -11.53 -16.38
C PRO A 129 -9.96 -10.71 -15.17
N LEU A 130 -8.84 -11.10 -14.57
CA LEU A 130 -8.27 -10.34 -13.47
C LEU A 130 -7.83 -8.96 -13.99
N PRO A 131 -7.95 -7.90 -13.17
CA PRO A 131 -7.56 -6.56 -13.60
C PRO A 131 -6.10 -6.53 -14.04
N ALA A 132 -5.81 -5.92 -15.18
CA ALA A 132 -4.43 -5.73 -15.61
C ALA A 132 -3.67 -4.93 -14.56
N ALA A 133 -2.47 -5.36 -14.20
CA ALA A 133 -1.53 -4.60 -13.41
C ALA A 133 -1.17 -3.33 -14.21
N ARG A 134 -1.63 -2.17 -13.74
CA ARG A 134 -1.28 -0.85 -14.29
C ARG A 134 -0.29 -0.16 -13.38
#